data_1a6dd19f55f889430155704c3d032dd0
#
_entry.id   1a6dd19f55f889430155704c3d032dd0
#
_cell.length_a   1.000
_cell.length_b   1.000
_cell.length_c   1.000
_cell.angle_alpha   90.00
_cell.angle_beta   90.00
_cell.angle_gamma   90.00
#
_symmetry.space_group_name_H-M   'P 1'
#
loop_
_entity.id
_entity.type
_entity.pdbx_description
1 polymer ?
#
loop_
_entity_poly.entity_id
_entity_poly.type
_entity_poly.pdbx_seq_one_letter_code
_entity_poly.pdbx_strand_id
1 'polypeptide(L)'
;ETEEELVNIIQRMKDLGITIGLFAFTPVKGTPMERVPQPQPDTYRRVQIARHLITGGYVTAQDFSFANGRILDVGLAPETLRKLISDGASFETSGCPDCNRPYYNERPGGVTFNYPRSLTEAEIQNCILEAKLEGLETEDTPRGSKGR
;
A
#
# COMPACT_ATOMS: atom_id res chain seq x y z
N GLU A 1 -12.26 -9.05 -1.05
CA GLU A 1 -11.01 -9.36 -0.31
C GLU A 1 -10.74 -8.24 0.69
N THR A 2 -10.36 -8.61 1.90
CA THR A 2 -9.96 -7.69 2.95
C THR A 2 -8.44 -7.47 2.92
N GLU A 3 -7.95 -6.42 3.56
CA GLU A 3 -6.51 -6.19 3.69
C GLU A 3 -5.84 -7.32 4.51
N GLU A 4 -6.54 -7.85 5.51
CA GLU A 4 -6.08 -8.99 6.31
C GLU A 4 -5.89 -10.25 5.48
N GLU A 5 -6.84 -10.58 4.60
CA GLU A 5 -6.70 -11.70 3.67
C GLU A 5 -5.50 -11.51 2.74
N LEU A 6 -5.31 -10.29 2.21
CA LEU A 6 -4.18 -9.98 1.34
C LEU A 6 -2.83 -10.08 2.08
N VAL A 7 -2.73 -9.60 3.31
CA VAL A 7 -1.52 -9.73 4.14
C VAL A 7 -1.16 -11.20 4.34
N ASN A 8 -2.13 -12.04 4.66
CA ASN A 8 -1.92 -13.48 4.85
C ASN A 8 -1.50 -14.18 3.53
N ILE A 9 -2.10 -13.79 2.40
CA ILE A 9 -1.70 -14.31 1.08
C ILE A 9 -0.26 -13.88 0.75
N ILE A 10 0.11 -12.63 0.97
CA ILE A 10 1.46 -12.11 0.75
C ILE A 10 2.48 -12.89 1.59
N GLN A 11 2.19 -13.12 2.87
CA GLN A 11 3.07 -13.92 3.73
C GLN A 11 3.26 -15.34 3.17
N ARG A 12 2.17 -16.00 2.84
CA ARG A 12 2.20 -17.36 2.28
C ARG A 12 3.02 -17.44 0.98
N MET A 13 2.85 -16.48 0.08
CA MET A 13 3.60 -16.42 -1.18
C MET A 13 5.10 -16.22 -0.92
N LYS A 14 5.45 -15.31 0.01
CA LYS A 14 6.84 -15.12 0.44
C LYS A 14 7.44 -16.41 0.99
N ASP A 15 6.73 -17.12 1.86
CA ASP A 15 7.21 -18.35 2.49
C ASP A 15 7.47 -19.46 1.46
N LEU A 16 6.73 -19.44 0.35
CA LEU A 16 6.92 -20.33 -0.80
C LEU A 16 8.00 -19.84 -1.78
N GLY A 17 8.65 -18.72 -1.52
CA GLY A 17 9.65 -18.12 -2.42
C GLY A 17 9.09 -17.57 -3.73
N ILE A 18 7.79 -17.24 -3.76
CA ILE A 18 7.11 -16.71 -4.95
C ILE A 18 7.27 -15.20 -5.00
N THR A 19 7.68 -14.68 -6.16
CA THR A 19 7.74 -13.23 -6.42
C THR A 19 6.33 -12.66 -6.56
N ILE A 20 6.05 -11.58 -5.83
CA ILE A 20 4.72 -10.98 -5.75
C ILE A 20 4.69 -9.66 -6.51
N GLY A 21 3.89 -9.60 -7.58
CA GLY A 21 3.49 -8.35 -8.23
C GLY A 21 2.12 -7.91 -7.74
N LEU A 22 2.00 -6.66 -7.32
CA LEU A 22 0.75 -6.07 -6.85
C LEU A 22 0.21 -5.09 -7.91
N PHE A 23 -1.02 -5.29 -8.34
CA PHE A 23 -1.71 -4.43 -9.30
C PHE A 23 -3.11 -4.10 -8.82
N ALA A 24 -3.53 -2.84 -9.02
CA ALA A 24 -4.89 -2.43 -8.71
C ALA A 24 -5.88 -3.11 -9.67
N PHE A 25 -6.94 -3.66 -9.12
CA PHE A 25 -8.02 -4.22 -9.95
C PHE A 25 -8.65 -3.14 -10.82
N THR A 26 -8.90 -3.46 -12.08
CA THR A 26 -9.62 -2.59 -13.02
C THR A 26 -10.82 -3.33 -13.58
N PRO A 27 -12.06 -2.84 -13.35
CA PRO A 27 -13.26 -3.46 -13.88
C PRO A 27 -13.29 -3.38 -15.41
N VAL A 28 -13.60 -4.50 -16.05
CA VAL A 28 -13.73 -4.60 -17.51
C VAL A 28 -15.18 -4.84 -17.87
N LYS A 29 -15.75 -3.99 -18.73
CA LYS A 29 -17.12 -4.13 -19.21
C LYS A 29 -17.33 -5.47 -19.93
N GLY A 30 -18.47 -6.11 -19.67
CA GLY A 30 -18.81 -7.41 -20.24
C GLY A 30 -18.24 -8.61 -19.47
N THR A 31 -17.59 -8.39 -18.33
CA THR A 31 -17.14 -9.47 -17.42
C THR A 31 -18.03 -9.57 -16.19
N PRO A 32 -18.06 -10.72 -15.49
CA PRO A 32 -18.80 -10.86 -14.23
C PRO A 32 -18.40 -9.83 -13.16
N MET A 33 -17.19 -9.28 -13.25
CA MET A 33 -16.66 -8.30 -12.30
C MET A 33 -16.76 -6.84 -12.77
N GLU A 34 -17.49 -6.56 -13.85
CA GLU A 34 -17.60 -5.19 -14.41
C GLU A 34 -18.09 -4.14 -13.42
N ARG A 35 -18.85 -4.56 -12.39
CA ARG A 35 -19.43 -3.71 -11.36
C ARG A 35 -18.62 -3.64 -10.06
N VAL A 36 -17.54 -4.40 -9.97
CA VAL A 36 -16.64 -4.36 -8.80
C VAL A 36 -15.80 -3.09 -8.89
N PRO A 37 -15.81 -2.22 -7.88
CA PRO A 37 -15.04 -0.98 -7.93
C PRO A 37 -13.54 -1.26 -7.84
N GLN A 38 -12.73 -0.32 -8.34
CA GLN A 38 -11.30 -0.30 -8.05
C GLN A 38 -11.06 -0.13 -6.55
N PRO A 39 -9.93 -0.62 -6.03
CA PRO A 39 -9.58 -0.39 -4.63
C PRO A 39 -9.48 1.12 -4.35
N GLN A 40 -9.82 1.51 -3.13
CA GLN A 40 -9.58 2.88 -2.69
C GLN A 40 -8.07 3.12 -2.54
N PRO A 41 -7.57 4.34 -2.78
CA PRO A 41 -6.15 4.63 -2.67
C PRO A 41 -5.56 4.28 -1.30
N ASP A 42 -6.27 4.58 -0.21
CA ASP A 42 -5.82 4.29 1.14
C ASP A 42 -5.64 2.79 1.40
N THR A 43 -6.59 1.96 0.97
CA THR A 43 -6.50 0.49 1.02
C THR A 43 -5.28 0.01 0.22
N TYR A 44 -5.14 0.50 -1.00
CA TYR A 44 -4.04 0.07 -1.86
C TYR A 44 -2.67 0.45 -1.28
N ARG A 45 -2.51 1.67 -0.74
CA ARG A 45 -1.27 2.12 -0.10
C ARG A 45 -0.90 1.25 1.11
N ARG A 46 -1.87 0.91 1.96
CA ARG A 46 -1.61 0.01 3.10
C ARG A 46 -1.12 -1.37 2.65
N VAL A 47 -1.73 -1.93 1.62
CA VAL A 47 -1.32 -3.23 1.07
C VAL A 47 0.06 -3.14 0.39
N GLN A 48 0.38 -2.04 -0.31
CA GLN A 48 1.73 -1.81 -0.85
C GLN A 48 2.80 -1.79 0.25
N ILE A 49 2.54 -1.05 1.34
CA ILE A 49 3.43 -0.99 2.50
C ILE A 49 3.57 -2.40 3.12
N ALA A 50 2.46 -3.09 3.37
CA ALA A 50 2.48 -4.45 3.92
C ALA A 50 3.31 -5.41 3.05
N ARG A 51 3.11 -5.40 1.73
CA ARG A 51 3.91 -6.21 0.80
C ARG A 51 5.40 -5.89 0.92
N HIS A 52 5.77 -4.61 0.91
CA HIS A 52 7.15 -4.19 1.01
C HIS A 52 7.80 -4.68 2.30
N LEU A 53 7.13 -4.50 3.43
CA LEU A 53 7.63 -4.90 4.74
C LEU A 53 7.77 -6.43 4.87
N ILE A 54 6.78 -7.19 4.42
CA ILE A 54 6.80 -8.65 4.49
C ILE A 54 7.85 -9.22 3.54
N THR A 55 7.88 -8.78 2.28
CA THR A 55 8.84 -9.30 1.30
C THR A 55 10.27 -8.91 1.64
N GLY A 56 10.49 -7.74 2.26
CA GLY A 56 11.77 -7.29 2.78
C GLY A 56 12.22 -8.02 4.05
N GLY A 57 11.33 -8.80 4.69
CA GLY A 57 11.65 -9.54 5.91
C GLY A 57 11.69 -8.67 7.17
N TYR A 58 11.10 -7.48 7.15
CA TYR A 58 11.05 -6.57 8.29
C TYR A 58 9.99 -6.96 9.31
N VAL A 59 8.89 -7.55 8.83
CA VAL A 59 7.76 -8.03 9.63
C VAL A 59 7.20 -9.31 9.02
N THR A 60 6.34 -9.99 9.78
CA THR A 60 5.51 -11.12 9.34
C THR A 60 4.03 -10.75 9.43
N ALA A 61 3.15 -11.52 8.80
CA ALA A 61 1.71 -11.28 8.91
C ALA A 61 1.18 -11.28 10.35
N GLN A 62 1.88 -11.95 11.28
CA GLN A 62 1.50 -12.03 12.70
C GLN A 62 1.77 -10.73 13.48
N ASP A 63 2.62 -9.85 12.94
CA ASP A 63 2.96 -8.58 13.58
C ASP A 63 1.89 -7.51 13.32
N PHE A 64 1.00 -7.75 12.34
CA PHE A 64 -0.07 -6.82 11.97
C PHE A 64 -1.25 -6.90 12.94
N SER A 65 -1.89 -5.78 13.19
CA SER A 65 -3.21 -5.73 13.81
C SER A 65 -4.28 -5.21 12.85
N PHE A 66 -5.48 -5.73 12.99
CA PHE A 66 -6.58 -5.45 12.07
C PHE A 66 -7.85 -5.06 12.83
N ALA A 67 -8.70 -4.25 12.20
CA ALA A 67 -10.08 -4.03 12.59
C ALA A 67 -10.99 -4.13 11.36
N ASN A 68 -11.99 -4.99 11.44
CA ASN A 68 -12.90 -5.26 10.33
C ASN A 68 -12.17 -5.58 8.99
N GLY A 69 -11.05 -6.32 9.08
CA GLY A 69 -10.25 -6.71 7.93
C GLY A 69 -9.35 -5.60 7.36
N ARG A 70 -9.31 -4.41 7.98
CA ARG A 70 -8.43 -3.30 7.63
C ARG A 70 -7.18 -3.32 8.52
N ILE A 71 -6.01 -3.03 7.94
CA ILE A 71 -4.77 -2.83 8.68
C ILE A 71 -4.89 -1.58 9.58
N LEU A 72 -4.67 -1.77 10.88
CA LEU A 72 -4.51 -0.68 11.84
C LEU A 72 -3.05 -0.38 12.12
N ASP A 73 -2.27 -1.42 12.36
CA ASP A 73 -0.85 -1.32 12.72
C ASP A 73 -0.05 -2.40 11.98
N VAL A 74 1.18 -2.10 11.65
CA VAL A 74 2.11 -2.99 10.94
C VAL A 74 3.14 -3.65 11.87
N GLY A 75 3.04 -3.42 13.18
CA GLY A 75 3.94 -3.98 14.19
C GLY A 75 5.30 -3.30 14.28
N LEU A 76 5.44 -2.07 13.78
CA LEU A 76 6.68 -1.29 13.82
C LEU A 76 6.46 0.07 14.48
N ALA A 77 7.48 0.55 15.20
CA ALA A 77 7.48 1.93 15.67
C ALA A 77 7.36 2.91 14.48
N PRO A 78 6.60 4.02 14.61
CA PRO A 78 6.35 4.96 13.52
C PRO A 78 7.62 5.47 12.84
N GLU A 79 8.67 5.75 13.60
CA GLU A 79 9.96 6.22 13.06
C GLU A 79 10.66 5.15 12.21
N THR A 80 10.60 3.89 12.66
CA THR A 80 11.15 2.76 11.91
C THR A 80 10.38 2.55 10.62
N LEU A 81 9.06 2.59 10.69
CA LEU A 81 8.19 2.46 9.51
C LEU A 81 8.48 3.59 8.50
N ARG A 82 8.53 4.86 8.95
CA ARG A 82 8.87 5.99 8.09
C ARG A 82 10.20 5.81 7.39
N LYS A 83 11.23 5.36 8.11
CA LYS A 83 12.55 5.10 7.54
C LYS A 83 12.51 4.04 6.45
N LEU A 84 11.76 2.95 6.65
CA LEU A 84 11.67 1.83 5.71
C LEU A 84 10.92 2.14 4.43
N ILE A 85 10.04 3.15 4.44
CA ILE A 85 9.24 3.54 3.27
C ILE A 85 9.63 4.90 2.69
N SER A 86 10.66 5.55 3.26
CA SER A 86 11.07 6.91 2.88
C SER A 86 11.69 7.02 1.49
N ASP A 87 12.19 5.92 0.94
CA ASP A 87 12.75 5.87 -0.42
C ASP A 87 11.68 5.73 -1.51
N GLY A 88 10.41 5.49 -1.11
CA GLY A 88 9.30 5.32 -2.03
C GLY A 88 9.23 3.96 -2.72
N ALA A 89 10.18 3.05 -2.52
CA ALA A 89 10.21 1.73 -3.15
C ALA A 89 8.95 0.90 -2.90
N SER A 90 8.25 1.13 -1.78
CA SER A 90 6.96 0.52 -1.48
C SER A 90 5.89 0.80 -2.53
N PHE A 91 5.96 1.96 -3.19
CA PHE A 91 4.93 2.49 -4.08
C PHE A 91 5.29 2.35 -5.57
N GLU A 92 6.48 1.83 -5.86
CA GLU A 92 6.90 1.51 -7.22
C GLU A 92 6.23 0.23 -7.73
N THR A 93 6.25 0.04 -9.04
CA THR A 93 5.80 -1.21 -9.68
C THR A 93 6.57 -2.39 -9.08
N SER A 94 5.85 -3.41 -8.66
CA SER A 94 6.39 -4.59 -8.00
C SER A 94 6.30 -5.83 -8.87
N GLY A 95 7.06 -6.86 -8.54
CA GLY A 95 7.09 -8.13 -9.27
C GLY A 95 8.50 -8.52 -9.70
N CYS A 96 8.69 -8.83 -10.97
CA CYS A 96 9.99 -9.21 -11.50
C CYS A 96 11.03 -8.09 -11.36
N PRO A 97 12.33 -8.41 -11.19
CA PRO A 97 13.39 -7.42 -11.24
C PRO A 97 13.27 -6.55 -12.50
N ASP A 98 13.50 -5.26 -12.38
CA ASP A 98 13.41 -4.27 -13.46
C ASP A 98 12.02 -4.14 -14.11
N CYS A 99 10.98 -4.66 -13.46
CA CYS A 99 9.61 -4.48 -13.92
C CYS A 99 9.18 -3.02 -13.73
N ASN A 100 9.11 -2.28 -14.80
CA ASN A 100 8.71 -0.88 -14.82
C ASN A 100 7.43 -0.66 -15.64
N ARG A 101 6.52 -1.64 -15.68
CA ARG A 101 5.26 -1.52 -16.43
C ARG A 101 4.56 -0.22 -16.09
N PRO A 102 4.60 0.80 -16.96
CA PRO A 102 3.92 2.05 -16.70
C PRO A 102 2.42 1.86 -16.90
N TYR A 103 1.63 2.36 -15.96
CA TYR A 103 0.19 2.61 -16.12
C TYR A 103 -0.65 1.42 -16.60
N TYR A 104 -0.28 0.19 -16.24
CA TYR A 104 -0.96 -1.01 -16.75
C TYR A 104 -2.46 -1.03 -16.46
N ASN A 105 -2.87 -0.54 -15.30
CA ASN A 105 -4.27 -0.47 -14.87
C ASN A 105 -4.72 0.95 -14.53
N GLU A 106 -4.00 1.96 -15.01
CA GLU A 106 -4.24 3.34 -14.67
C GLU A 106 -4.76 4.11 -15.89
N ARG A 107 -5.68 5.04 -15.64
CA ARG A 107 -6.18 5.94 -16.69
C ARG A 107 -5.39 7.24 -16.67
N PRO A 108 -5.10 7.85 -17.82
CA PRO A 108 -4.52 9.19 -17.84
C PRO A 108 -5.34 10.15 -16.97
N GLY A 109 -4.69 10.86 -16.05
CA GLY A 109 -5.35 11.77 -15.11
C GLY A 109 -6.06 11.11 -13.92
N GLY A 110 -5.98 9.78 -13.78
CA GLY A 110 -6.47 9.03 -12.62
C GLY A 110 -5.45 8.92 -11.50
N VAL A 111 -5.79 8.11 -10.49
CA VAL A 111 -4.87 7.79 -9.38
C VAL A 111 -3.72 6.93 -9.91
N THR A 112 -2.48 7.33 -9.61
CA THR A 112 -1.30 6.50 -9.86
C THR A 112 -1.13 5.51 -8.71
N PHE A 113 -1.49 4.26 -8.93
CA PHE A 113 -1.34 3.20 -7.92
C PHE A 113 0.11 2.72 -7.80
N ASN A 114 0.75 2.43 -8.93
CA ASN A 114 2.15 1.99 -8.99
C ASN A 114 2.97 2.96 -9.83
N TYR A 115 4.04 3.47 -9.27
CA TYR A 115 4.95 4.34 -10.01
C TYR A 115 5.95 3.50 -10.81
N PRO A 116 6.12 3.76 -12.12
CA PRO A 116 7.06 3.00 -12.97
C PRO A 116 8.50 3.50 -12.85
N ARG A 117 8.76 4.41 -11.92
CA ARG A 117 10.03 5.09 -11.66
C ARG A 117 10.14 5.43 -10.18
N SER A 118 11.31 5.84 -9.76
CA SER A 118 11.49 6.40 -8.42
C SER A 118 10.62 7.66 -8.23
N LEU A 119 10.00 7.74 -7.07
CA LEU A 119 9.09 8.81 -6.71
C LEU A 119 9.87 10.08 -6.30
N THR A 120 9.27 11.22 -6.54
CA THR A 120 9.73 12.48 -5.93
C THR A 120 9.35 12.49 -4.44
N GLU A 121 10.03 13.33 -3.65
CA GLU A 121 9.72 13.50 -2.23
C GLU A 121 8.24 13.83 -1.98
N ALA A 122 7.66 14.73 -2.79
CA ALA A 122 6.25 15.09 -2.69
C ALA A 122 5.31 13.92 -2.98
N GLU A 123 5.64 13.06 -3.95
CA GLU A 123 4.87 11.86 -4.27
C GLU A 123 4.95 10.84 -3.13
N ILE A 124 6.14 10.65 -2.54
CA ILE A 124 6.34 9.77 -1.38
C ILE A 124 5.47 10.22 -0.21
N GLN A 125 5.55 11.51 0.15
CA GLN A 125 4.76 12.07 1.25
C GLN A 125 3.26 11.92 1.00
N ASN A 126 2.80 12.16 -0.23
CA ASN A 126 1.40 11.96 -0.58
C ASN A 126 0.95 10.50 -0.41
N CYS A 127 1.75 9.53 -0.88
CA CYS A 127 1.44 8.11 -0.72
C CYS A 127 1.39 7.69 0.76
N ILE A 128 2.29 8.22 1.58
CA ILE A 128 2.32 7.97 3.03
C ILE A 128 1.06 8.50 3.69
N LEU A 129 0.65 9.74 3.37
CA LEU A 129 -0.58 10.34 3.89
C LEU A 129 -1.84 9.60 3.41
N GLU A 130 -1.86 9.18 2.14
CA GLU A 130 -2.96 8.39 1.59
C GLU A 130 -3.17 7.07 2.35
N ALA A 131 -2.11 6.45 2.87
CA ALA A 131 -2.20 5.18 3.61
C ALA A 131 -3.05 5.29 4.89
N LYS A 132 -3.10 6.44 5.52
CA LYS A 132 -3.85 6.69 6.76
C LYS A 132 -3.55 5.64 7.84
N LEU A 133 -2.27 5.35 8.03
CA LEU A 133 -1.77 4.51 9.13
C LEU A 133 -1.46 5.40 10.33
N GLU A 134 -1.85 4.94 11.53
CA GLU A 134 -1.54 5.64 12.77
C GLU A 134 -0.03 5.86 12.91
N GLY A 135 0.35 7.06 13.36
CA GLY A 135 1.75 7.45 13.54
C GLY A 135 2.48 7.87 12.26
N LEU A 136 1.88 7.73 11.07
CA LEU A 136 2.40 8.28 9.81
C LEU A 136 1.80 9.65 9.46
N GLU A 137 0.73 10.06 10.13
CA GLU A 137 0.16 11.39 9.98
C GLU A 137 1.19 12.43 10.46
N THR A 138 1.39 13.48 9.68
CA THR A 138 2.30 14.57 10.05
C THR A 138 1.74 15.29 11.28
N GLU A 139 2.62 15.71 12.19
CA GLU A 139 2.25 16.48 13.40
C GLU A 139 1.62 17.87 13.09
N ASP A 140 1.42 18.22 11.84
CA ASP A 140 0.97 19.54 11.36
C ASP A 140 -0.52 19.63 11.01
N THR A 141 -1.39 18.81 11.59
CA THR A 141 -2.82 19.14 11.60
C THR A 141 -3.18 19.70 12.96
N PRO A 142 -3.41 21.02 13.10
CA PRO A 142 -3.84 21.59 14.38
C PRO A 142 -5.14 20.91 14.79
N ARG A 143 -5.12 20.18 15.90
CA ARG A 143 -6.34 19.66 16.54
C ARG A 143 -7.27 20.85 16.73
N GLY A 144 -8.33 20.87 15.95
CA GLY A 144 -9.36 21.88 16.05
C GLY A 144 -9.77 22.04 17.51
N SER A 145 -9.43 23.17 18.10
CA SER A 145 -9.90 23.56 19.41
C SER A 145 -11.43 23.55 19.37
N LYS A 146 -12.06 22.59 20.03
CA LYS A 146 -13.46 22.73 20.41
C LYS A 146 -13.54 23.94 21.34
N GLY A 147 -13.78 25.10 20.77
CA GLY A 147 -14.24 26.27 21.50
C GLY A 147 -15.60 25.97 22.09
N ARG A 148 -15.75 26.40 23.29
CA ARG A 148 -16.95 26.33 24.14
C ARG A 148 -18.17 26.95 23.47
#